data_f5026642d14538365248ef69dd00826f
#
_entry.id   f5026642d14538365248ef69dd00826f
#
_cell.length_a   1.000
_cell.length_b   1.000
_cell.length_c   1.000
_cell.angle_alpha   90.00
_cell.angle_beta   90.00
_cell.angle_gamma   90.00
#
_symmetry.space_group_name_H-M   'P 1'
#
loop_
_entity.id
_entity.type
_entity.pdbx_description
1 polymer ?
#
loop_
_entity_poly.entity_id
_entity_poly.type
_entity_poly.pdbx_seq_one_letter_code
_entity_poly.pdbx_strand_id
1 'polypeptide(L)'
;MWKPDRHSQQPLYEQIADHLEQRISYGEFPPGSLLPSERKLAEQLGVNRSTVIMAFAELRSTGIIESRTGSGTRVSATKWGVAPKHTPNWKRYSEGGGFLPNLPFMRKIREALAHNPELIDFASGELAGDLAPNDEIAALMSEHRYTSYLGYDNPQGYIPLRQALVSYLEAHRNIRTTEASVLVTSGSQQSLYLITQCLLSPGDAVAIEDPSYCYSLPMFQSAGLRLFRLPVDRYGIDPDDVRALYKKHRIKMVFTNPNFQNPTGTVLAAERRKRLLDVASELALPIVEDDPFSLTSYDGTPPSPLKAMDEIGSVLYIGSFSKIAASGLRIGWMVAPRAIAERLADARQQMDFGLSVIPQQVAAQFLNSAYFEPHLERLRMQLLFKRDLLVESLHRELGDLIRFEIPQGGLHLWCKLTPDIHDGKLLEEAVRRGVVFVPGSVYGSDSGFVRFTFARARTEDIPSGIARFAEALRATTDG
;
A
#
# COMPACT_ATOMS: atom_id res chain seq x y z
N MET A 1 15.21 7.84 16.93
CA MET A 1 16.11 6.70 17.27
C MET A 1 17.13 7.20 18.29
N TRP A 2 17.40 6.46 19.37
CA TRP A 2 18.40 6.84 20.36
C TRP A 2 19.79 6.92 19.73
N LYS A 3 20.60 7.93 20.12
CA LYS A 3 22.00 8.08 19.75
C LYS A 3 22.80 8.47 20.99
N PRO A 4 24.07 8.02 21.10
CA PRO A 4 24.92 8.39 22.22
C PRO A 4 25.24 9.89 22.18
N ASP A 5 25.25 10.53 23.34
CA ASP A 5 25.57 11.95 23.50
C ASP A 5 27.11 12.16 23.47
N ARG A 6 27.58 12.91 22.47
CA ARG A 6 28.99 13.23 22.28
C ARG A 6 29.53 14.27 23.28
N HIS A 7 28.62 14.96 23.97
CA HIS A 7 28.97 16.00 24.96
C HIS A 7 28.91 15.47 26.39
N SER A 8 28.50 14.22 26.59
CA SER A 8 28.52 13.57 27.91
C SER A 8 29.93 13.31 28.40
N GLN A 9 30.12 13.35 29.73
CA GLN A 9 31.38 12.91 30.34
C GLN A 9 31.64 11.39 30.24
N GLN A 10 30.53 10.62 30.01
CA GLN A 10 30.62 9.18 29.85
C GLN A 10 31.08 8.84 28.42
N PRO A 11 32.11 7.97 28.28
CA PRO A 11 32.57 7.52 26.96
C PRO A 11 31.45 6.93 26.10
N LEU A 12 31.49 7.17 24.78
CA LEU A 12 30.43 6.71 23.86
C LEU A 12 30.22 5.19 23.90
N TYR A 13 31.27 4.40 24.09
CA TYR A 13 31.18 2.94 24.15
C TYR A 13 30.43 2.47 25.41
N GLU A 14 30.64 3.14 26.55
CA GLU A 14 29.89 2.84 27.78
C GLU A 14 28.39 3.17 27.64
N GLN A 15 28.10 4.35 27.08
CA GLN A 15 26.69 4.72 26.81
C GLN A 15 25.99 3.69 25.91
N ILE A 16 26.71 3.16 24.92
CA ILE A 16 26.17 2.13 24.00
C ILE A 16 26.01 0.80 24.75
N ALA A 17 26.97 0.43 25.60
CA ALA A 17 26.90 -0.77 26.41
C ALA A 17 25.70 -0.73 27.37
N ASP A 18 25.54 0.37 28.12
CA ASP A 18 24.42 0.59 29.05
C ASP A 18 23.09 0.56 28.32
N HIS A 19 23.00 1.22 27.18
CA HIS A 19 21.79 1.22 26.38
C HIS A 19 21.40 -0.17 25.88
N LEU A 20 22.36 -0.95 25.42
CA LEU A 20 22.14 -2.34 24.99
C LEU A 20 21.79 -3.25 26.17
N GLU A 21 22.46 -3.10 27.31
CA GLU A 21 22.16 -3.84 28.54
C GLU A 21 20.73 -3.57 28.99
N GLN A 22 20.29 -2.30 28.97
CA GLN A 22 18.94 -1.92 29.30
C GLN A 22 17.90 -2.54 28.37
N ARG A 23 18.14 -2.53 27.06
CA ARG A 23 17.26 -3.17 26.06
C ARG A 23 17.18 -4.69 26.21
N ILE A 24 18.30 -5.32 26.58
CA ILE A 24 18.36 -6.74 26.91
C ILE A 24 17.54 -7.02 28.18
N SER A 25 17.69 -6.20 29.22
CA SER A 25 16.98 -6.34 30.49
C SER A 25 15.46 -6.15 30.33
N TYR A 26 15.03 -5.32 29.40
CA TYR A 26 13.61 -5.13 29.07
C TYR A 26 13.06 -6.21 28.12
N GLY A 27 13.88 -7.22 27.74
CA GLY A 27 13.45 -8.33 26.92
C GLY A 27 13.37 -8.02 25.43
N GLU A 28 13.83 -6.86 24.98
CA GLU A 28 13.85 -6.50 23.56
C GLU A 28 14.80 -7.42 22.77
N PHE A 29 15.91 -7.81 23.41
CA PHE A 29 16.79 -8.86 22.94
C PHE A 29 16.75 -10.05 23.92
N PRO A 30 15.88 -11.05 23.68
CA PRO A 30 15.80 -12.20 24.57
C PRO A 30 17.10 -13.02 24.63
N PRO A 31 17.34 -13.79 25.71
CA PRO A 31 18.47 -14.73 25.79
C PRO A 31 18.60 -15.60 24.55
N GLY A 32 19.80 -15.72 23.99
CA GLY A 32 20.09 -16.47 22.76
C GLY A 32 19.81 -15.71 21.46
N SER A 33 19.14 -14.54 21.48
CA SER A 33 18.88 -13.75 20.28
C SER A 33 20.16 -13.13 19.71
N LEU A 34 20.19 -12.93 18.39
CA LEU A 34 21.26 -12.23 17.69
C LEU A 34 21.14 -10.72 17.89
N LEU A 35 22.23 -10.09 18.27
CA LEU A 35 22.38 -8.64 18.21
C LEU A 35 22.69 -8.19 16.77
N PRO A 36 22.37 -6.93 16.40
CA PRO A 36 22.85 -6.35 15.14
C PRO A 36 24.39 -6.48 15.04
N SER A 37 24.91 -6.71 13.83
CA SER A 37 26.34 -6.75 13.63
C SER A 37 26.99 -5.42 14.02
N GLU A 38 28.25 -5.45 14.47
CA GLU A 38 29.00 -4.27 14.88
C GLU A 38 28.97 -3.16 13.81
N ARG A 39 29.05 -3.56 12.53
CA ARG A 39 28.98 -2.63 11.39
C ARG A 39 27.58 -1.99 11.29
N LYS A 40 26.52 -2.78 11.34
CA LYS A 40 25.14 -2.29 11.24
C LYS A 40 24.78 -1.39 12.42
N LEU A 41 25.22 -1.75 13.62
CA LEU A 41 24.97 -0.94 14.81
C LEU A 41 25.74 0.38 14.79
N ALA A 42 27.00 0.38 14.33
CA ALA A 42 27.80 1.59 14.15
C ALA A 42 27.15 2.58 13.18
N GLU A 43 26.65 2.07 12.06
CA GLU A 43 25.92 2.85 11.05
C GLU A 43 24.64 3.44 11.62
N GLN A 44 23.84 2.65 12.34
CA GLN A 44 22.59 3.09 12.98
C GLN A 44 22.80 4.18 14.04
N LEU A 45 23.87 4.07 14.83
CA LEU A 45 24.18 5.01 15.90
C LEU A 45 25.00 6.21 15.45
N GLY A 46 25.52 6.21 14.22
CA GLY A 46 26.37 7.27 13.70
C GLY A 46 27.73 7.38 14.41
N VAL A 47 28.31 6.22 14.79
CA VAL A 47 29.62 6.14 15.49
C VAL A 47 30.62 5.28 14.72
N ASN A 48 31.89 5.33 15.10
CA ASN A 48 32.89 4.46 14.53
C ASN A 48 32.68 3.00 14.95
N ARG A 49 32.97 2.07 14.05
CA ARG A 49 32.87 0.63 14.34
C ARG A 49 33.69 0.21 15.58
N SER A 50 34.87 0.81 15.77
CA SER A 50 35.71 0.56 16.94
C SER A 50 35.00 0.87 18.27
N THR A 51 34.18 1.92 18.31
CA THR A 51 33.35 2.27 19.48
C THR A 51 32.35 1.18 19.83
N VAL A 52 31.70 0.58 18.80
CA VAL A 52 30.74 -0.54 18.99
C VAL A 52 31.49 -1.81 19.40
N ILE A 53 32.70 -2.05 18.85
CA ILE A 53 33.56 -3.19 19.28
C ILE A 53 33.91 -3.08 20.75
N MET A 54 34.25 -1.87 21.25
CA MET A 54 34.53 -1.63 22.67
C MET A 54 33.28 -1.87 23.53
N ALA A 55 32.09 -1.36 23.11
CA ALA A 55 30.84 -1.62 23.80
C ALA A 55 30.51 -3.13 23.88
N PHE A 56 30.73 -3.84 22.79
CA PHE A 56 30.55 -5.30 22.77
C PHE A 56 31.59 -6.05 23.60
N ALA A 57 32.83 -5.53 23.69
CA ALA A 57 33.83 -6.09 24.57
C ALA A 57 33.43 -5.95 26.04
N GLU A 58 32.89 -4.79 26.44
CA GLU A 58 32.36 -4.54 27.77
C GLU A 58 31.21 -5.52 28.10
N LEU A 59 30.23 -5.61 27.27
CA LEU A 59 29.10 -6.54 27.45
C LEU A 59 29.53 -8.03 27.46
N ARG A 60 30.63 -8.38 26.76
CA ARG A 60 31.22 -9.73 26.84
C ARG A 60 31.93 -9.94 28.14
N SER A 61 32.72 -8.95 28.62
CA SER A 61 33.43 -9.04 29.88
C SER A 61 32.53 -9.27 31.08
N THR A 62 31.32 -8.67 31.01
CA THR A 62 30.25 -8.86 31.99
C THR A 62 29.42 -10.10 31.72
N GLY A 63 29.64 -10.83 30.62
CA GLY A 63 28.97 -12.07 30.25
C GLY A 63 27.51 -11.87 29.79
N ILE A 64 27.11 -10.63 29.46
CA ILE A 64 25.75 -10.32 28.95
C ILE A 64 25.58 -10.81 27.52
N ILE A 65 26.66 -10.79 26.72
CA ILE A 65 26.65 -11.30 25.36
C ILE A 65 27.79 -12.29 25.12
N GLU A 66 27.61 -13.17 24.15
CA GLU A 66 28.59 -14.12 23.66
C GLU A 66 28.77 -14.03 22.15
N SER A 67 29.98 -14.21 21.65
CA SER A 67 30.29 -14.23 20.22
C SER A 67 30.80 -15.61 19.81
N ARG A 68 30.23 -16.16 18.73
CA ARG A 68 30.71 -17.41 18.11
C ARG A 68 31.20 -17.10 16.71
N THR A 69 32.40 -17.54 16.39
CA THR A 69 32.99 -17.35 15.05
C THR A 69 32.01 -17.90 13.97
N GLY A 70 31.67 -17.05 13.00
CA GLY A 70 30.76 -17.40 11.90
C GLY A 70 29.26 -17.30 12.21
N SER A 71 28.82 -17.14 13.49
CA SER A 71 27.39 -17.08 13.86
C SER A 71 26.95 -15.77 14.52
N GLY A 72 27.85 -14.77 14.61
CA GLY A 72 27.55 -13.44 15.14
C GLY A 72 27.59 -13.34 16.68
N THR A 73 27.15 -12.20 17.21
CA THR A 73 27.08 -11.94 18.65
C THR A 73 25.64 -12.13 19.14
N ARG A 74 25.50 -12.88 20.24
CA ARG A 74 24.20 -13.23 20.84
C ARG A 74 24.13 -12.78 22.29
N VAL A 75 22.92 -12.54 22.78
CA VAL A 75 22.64 -12.38 24.21
C VAL A 75 22.93 -13.72 24.91
N SER A 76 23.69 -13.68 26.02
CA SER A 76 24.04 -14.88 26.80
C SER A 76 22.79 -15.54 27.39
N ALA A 77 22.69 -16.85 27.27
CA ALA A 77 21.58 -17.62 27.81
C ALA A 77 21.70 -17.86 29.33
N THR A 78 22.86 -17.59 29.94
CA THR A 78 23.19 -18.12 31.28
C THR A 78 23.34 -17.09 32.40
N LYS A 79 23.34 -15.78 32.11
CA LYS A 79 23.72 -14.77 33.12
C LYS A 79 22.66 -14.43 34.19
N TRP A 80 21.39 -14.68 33.93
CA TRP A 80 20.30 -14.21 34.80
C TRP A 80 19.90 -15.17 35.94
N GLY A 81 20.76 -16.11 36.32
CA GLY A 81 20.54 -17.00 37.47
C GLY A 81 19.34 -17.93 37.40
N VAL A 82 18.45 -17.69 36.47
CA VAL A 82 17.33 -18.54 36.08
C VAL A 82 17.36 -18.64 34.56
N ALA A 83 18.17 -19.55 34.04
CA ALA A 83 18.01 -19.94 32.63
C ALA A 83 16.56 -20.46 32.50
N PRO A 84 15.66 -19.80 31.76
CA PRO A 84 14.36 -20.38 31.49
C PRO A 84 14.66 -21.70 30.77
N LYS A 85 14.25 -22.83 31.36
CA LYS A 85 14.48 -24.18 30.80
C LYS A 85 14.02 -24.33 29.37
N HIS A 86 13.17 -23.39 28.89
CA HIS A 86 12.66 -23.33 27.52
C HIS A 86 12.34 -21.87 27.14
N THR A 87 13.22 -21.20 26.41
CA THR A 87 12.87 -19.96 25.72
C THR A 87 12.09 -20.27 24.46
N PRO A 88 10.95 -19.58 24.19
CA PRO A 88 10.23 -19.77 22.94
C PRO A 88 11.14 -19.50 21.73
N ASN A 89 11.11 -20.37 20.74
CA ASN A 89 11.82 -20.12 19.48
C ASN A 89 11.02 -19.13 18.62
N TRP A 90 11.12 -17.85 18.94
CA TRP A 90 10.40 -16.79 18.22
C TRP A 90 10.68 -16.77 16.72
N LYS A 91 11.86 -17.24 16.29
CA LYS A 91 12.19 -17.37 14.88
C LYS A 91 11.22 -18.33 14.17
N ARG A 92 10.88 -19.46 14.80
CA ARG A 92 9.89 -20.40 14.26
C ARG A 92 8.50 -19.78 14.12
N TYR A 93 8.09 -18.93 15.09
CA TYR A 93 6.81 -18.24 15.02
C TYR A 93 6.81 -17.14 13.98
N SER A 94 7.92 -16.39 13.83
CA SER A 94 8.04 -15.33 12.82
C SER A 94 8.16 -15.84 11.39
N GLU A 95 8.72 -17.05 11.20
CA GLU A 95 8.88 -17.68 9.88
C GLU A 95 7.74 -18.66 9.54
N GLY A 96 7.01 -19.15 10.52
CA GLY A 96 5.99 -20.19 10.37
C GLY A 96 4.54 -19.74 10.43
N GLY A 97 4.29 -18.43 10.51
CA GLY A 97 2.93 -17.88 10.53
C GLY A 97 2.23 -17.98 9.17
N GLY A 98 0.89 -18.08 9.15
CA GLY A 98 0.10 -18.08 7.92
C GLY A 98 0.18 -16.78 7.10
N PHE A 99 0.66 -15.68 7.70
CA PHE A 99 0.86 -14.41 7.03
C PHE A 99 2.22 -14.34 6.35
N LEU A 100 2.22 -14.20 5.03
CA LEU A 100 3.44 -13.99 4.26
C LEU A 100 4.00 -12.59 4.50
N PRO A 101 5.34 -12.44 4.54
CA PRO A 101 5.97 -11.13 4.66
C PRO A 101 5.72 -10.28 3.40
N ASN A 102 5.78 -8.95 3.57
CA ASN A 102 5.74 -8.04 2.44
C ASN A 102 6.84 -8.35 1.41
N LEU A 103 6.53 -8.10 0.13
CA LEU A 103 7.45 -8.32 -0.98
C LEU A 103 8.80 -7.63 -0.75
N PRO A 104 9.94 -8.26 -1.11
CA PRO A 104 11.28 -7.73 -0.86
C PRO A 104 11.49 -6.32 -1.43
N PHE A 105 11.01 -6.04 -2.65
CA PHE A 105 11.10 -4.71 -3.26
C PHE A 105 10.34 -3.66 -2.47
N MET A 106 9.12 -3.96 -2.01
CA MET A 106 8.32 -3.03 -1.20
C MET A 106 8.98 -2.73 0.15
N ARG A 107 9.68 -3.71 0.72
CA ARG A 107 10.48 -3.51 1.94
C ARG A 107 11.67 -2.60 1.67
N LYS A 108 12.45 -2.87 0.60
CA LYS A 108 13.59 -2.02 0.18
C LYS A 108 13.18 -0.57 -0.07
N ILE A 109 12.08 -0.35 -0.79
CA ILE A 109 11.52 0.98 -1.08
C ILE A 109 11.19 1.71 0.23
N ARG A 110 10.48 1.05 1.14
CA ARG A 110 10.09 1.63 2.44
C ARG A 110 11.33 1.96 3.30
N GLU A 111 12.30 1.06 3.35
CA GLU A 111 13.57 1.28 4.07
C GLU A 111 14.34 2.44 3.46
N ALA A 112 14.41 2.55 2.14
CA ALA A 112 15.08 3.66 1.45
C ALA A 112 14.44 5.00 1.80
N LEU A 113 13.11 5.12 1.68
CA LEU A 113 12.36 6.33 2.02
C LEU A 113 12.47 6.70 3.51
N ALA A 114 12.50 5.71 4.41
CA ALA A 114 12.66 5.97 5.84
C ALA A 114 14.07 6.46 6.21
N HIS A 115 15.10 6.02 5.48
CA HIS A 115 16.50 6.42 5.74
C HIS A 115 16.87 7.72 5.05
N ASN A 116 16.25 8.06 3.93
CA ASN A 116 16.53 9.27 3.18
C ASN A 116 15.22 9.96 2.74
N PRO A 117 14.71 10.93 3.53
CA PRO A 117 13.52 11.70 3.20
C PRO A 117 13.66 12.60 1.95
N GLU A 118 14.89 12.84 1.49
CA GLU A 118 15.16 13.68 0.30
C GLU A 118 15.06 12.90 -1.03
N LEU A 119 14.75 11.59 -0.96
CA LEU A 119 14.50 10.81 -2.18
C LEU A 119 13.29 11.35 -2.91
N ILE A 120 13.43 11.54 -4.22
CA ILE A 120 12.28 11.84 -5.07
C ILE A 120 11.43 10.58 -5.20
N ASP A 121 10.23 10.66 -4.63
CA ASP A 121 9.35 9.49 -4.46
C ASP A 121 8.34 9.37 -5.61
N PHE A 122 8.65 8.48 -6.57
CA PHE A 122 7.70 8.00 -7.57
C PHE A 122 7.12 6.62 -7.22
N ALA A 123 7.38 6.09 -6.02
CA ALA A 123 6.94 4.75 -5.63
C ALA A 123 5.62 4.75 -4.84
N SER A 124 5.47 5.67 -3.88
CA SER A 124 4.31 5.71 -2.99
C SER A 124 3.03 6.06 -3.75
N GLY A 125 2.03 5.20 -3.66
CA GLY A 125 0.74 5.36 -4.35
C GLY A 125 -0.20 6.31 -3.61
N GLU A 126 0.22 7.51 -3.21
CA GLU A 126 -0.56 8.51 -2.48
C GLU A 126 -0.35 9.93 -3.04
N LEU A 127 -1.17 10.86 -2.59
CA LEU A 127 -1.04 12.27 -2.95
C LEU A 127 0.14 12.91 -2.20
N ALA A 128 0.82 13.85 -2.85
CA ALA A 128 1.72 14.78 -2.18
C ALA A 128 0.93 15.74 -1.27
N GLY A 129 1.61 16.36 -0.30
CA GLY A 129 0.95 17.21 0.68
C GLY A 129 0.27 18.44 0.08
N ASP A 130 0.77 18.94 -1.05
CA ASP A 130 0.20 20.06 -1.83
C ASP A 130 -1.10 19.69 -2.58
N LEU A 131 -1.32 18.41 -2.83
CA LEU A 131 -2.52 17.90 -3.49
C LEU A 131 -3.66 17.57 -2.51
N ALA A 132 -3.33 17.35 -1.24
CA ALA A 132 -4.32 16.99 -0.22
C ALA A 132 -5.07 18.25 0.29
N PRO A 133 -6.35 18.16 0.68
CA PRO A 133 -7.15 19.27 1.21
C PRO A 133 -6.84 19.53 2.69
N ASN A 134 -5.56 19.77 3.02
CA ASN A 134 -5.11 19.87 4.41
C ASN A 134 -5.71 21.05 5.14
N ASP A 135 -5.79 22.23 4.49
CA ASP A 135 -6.33 23.45 5.07
C ASP A 135 -7.84 23.35 5.25
N GLU A 136 -8.54 22.77 4.28
CA GLU A 136 -9.97 22.53 4.32
C GLU A 136 -10.34 21.54 5.45
N ILE A 137 -9.58 20.46 5.58
CA ILE A 137 -9.75 19.50 6.67
C ILE A 137 -9.45 20.15 8.03
N ALA A 138 -8.38 20.94 8.14
CA ALA A 138 -8.03 21.65 9.36
C ALA A 138 -9.13 22.65 9.77
N ALA A 139 -9.70 23.39 8.82
CA ALA A 139 -10.83 24.28 9.05
C ALA A 139 -12.05 23.53 9.58
N LEU A 140 -12.46 22.44 8.91
CA LEU A 140 -13.56 21.60 9.36
C LEU A 140 -13.34 21.02 10.77
N MET A 141 -12.12 20.61 11.08
CA MET A 141 -11.78 20.10 12.40
C MET A 141 -11.83 21.18 13.49
N SER A 142 -11.48 22.43 13.16
CA SER A 142 -11.51 23.56 14.11
C SER A 142 -12.92 24.08 14.40
N GLU A 143 -13.81 24.00 13.43
CA GLU A 143 -15.21 24.44 13.54
C GLU A 143 -16.07 23.38 14.26
N HIS A 144 -15.67 22.14 14.24
CA HIS A 144 -16.47 21.05 14.81
C HIS A 144 -16.20 20.83 16.28
N ARG A 145 -17.27 20.89 17.08
CA ARG A 145 -17.22 20.49 18.50
C ARG A 145 -17.43 18.99 18.60
N TYR A 146 -16.36 18.25 18.85
CA TYR A 146 -16.42 16.80 19.14
C TYR A 146 -17.02 16.55 20.54
N THR A 147 -18.26 16.98 20.73
CA THR A 147 -18.97 16.88 22.03
C THR A 147 -19.83 15.62 22.15
N SER A 148 -19.95 14.86 21.07
CA SER A 148 -20.69 13.61 21.07
C SER A 148 -19.91 12.49 21.76
N TYR A 149 -20.62 11.45 22.15
CA TYR A 149 -20.03 10.25 22.72
C TYR A 149 -18.94 9.65 21.81
N LEU A 150 -17.73 9.54 22.33
CA LEU A 150 -16.55 9.00 21.62
C LEU A 150 -16.32 7.51 21.93
N GLY A 151 -17.35 6.79 22.30
CA GLY A 151 -17.29 5.35 22.54
C GLY A 151 -17.36 4.51 21.27
N TYR A 152 -17.55 3.21 21.43
CA TYR A 152 -17.75 2.30 20.31
C TYR A 152 -19.02 2.66 19.56
N ASP A 153 -18.92 2.69 18.23
CA ASP A 153 -20.00 3.00 17.31
C ASP A 153 -20.48 1.74 16.56
N ASN A 154 -21.42 1.92 15.64
CA ASN A 154 -21.98 0.84 14.84
C ASN A 154 -20.85 0.05 14.12
N PRO A 155 -20.86 -1.29 14.17
CA PRO A 155 -19.87 -2.12 13.48
C PRO A 155 -19.73 -1.84 11.97
N GLN A 156 -20.78 -1.39 11.29
CA GLN A 156 -20.70 -0.97 9.89
C GLN A 156 -20.05 0.40 9.69
N GLY A 157 -19.81 1.16 10.76
CA GLY A 157 -19.25 2.52 10.77
C GLY A 157 -20.29 3.59 11.10
N TYR A 158 -19.80 4.80 11.33
CA TYR A 158 -20.54 5.98 11.75
C TYR A 158 -21.71 6.28 10.79
N ILE A 159 -22.92 6.31 11.34
CA ILE A 159 -24.16 6.43 10.53
C ILE A 159 -24.16 7.68 9.64
N PRO A 160 -23.82 8.89 10.12
CA PRO A 160 -23.78 10.07 9.26
C PRO A 160 -22.75 9.95 8.10
N LEU A 161 -21.64 9.26 8.30
CA LEU A 161 -20.70 9.00 7.20
C LEU A 161 -21.30 8.06 6.15
N ARG A 162 -21.99 7.00 6.61
CA ARG A 162 -22.66 6.06 5.68
C ARG A 162 -23.74 6.77 4.85
N GLN A 163 -24.51 7.67 5.48
CA GLN A 163 -25.51 8.51 4.79
C GLN A 163 -24.85 9.48 3.79
N ALA A 164 -23.76 10.16 4.19
CA ALA A 164 -23.01 11.02 3.29
C ALA A 164 -22.43 10.23 2.10
N LEU A 165 -21.92 9.00 2.34
CA LEU A 165 -21.45 8.11 1.29
C LEU A 165 -22.57 7.68 0.32
N VAL A 166 -23.79 7.42 0.80
CA VAL A 166 -24.93 7.12 -0.06
C VAL A 166 -25.21 8.28 -1.03
N SER A 167 -25.30 9.51 -0.50
CA SER A 167 -25.51 10.72 -1.32
C SER A 167 -24.37 10.94 -2.31
N TYR A 168 -23.13 10.80 -1.86
CA TYR A 168 -21.93 10.89 -2.69
C TYR A 168 -21.93 9.85 -3.84
N LEU A 169 -22.22 8.59 -3.52
CA LEU A 169 -22.24 7.49 -4.50
C LEU A 169 -23.31 7.69 -5.56
N GLU A 170 -24.48 8.19 -5.18
CA GLU A 170 -25.54 8.52 -6.14
C GLU A 170 -25.13 9.71 -7.03
N ALA A 171 -24.67 10.80 -6.44
CA ALA A 171 -24.31 12.02 -7.15
C ALA A 171 -23.12 11.86 -8.11
N HIS A 172 -22.05 11.19 -7.68
CA HIS A 172 -20.78 11.13 -8.43
C HIS A 172 -20.54 9.81 -9.15
N ARG A 173 -21.22 8.73 -8.73
CA ARG A 173 -20.95 7.38 -9.25
C ARG A 173 -22.19 6.71 -9.85
N ASN A 174 -23.35 7.35 -9.77
CA ASN A 174 -24.64 6.78 -10.18
C ASN A 174 -24.93 5.41 -9.52
N ILE A 175 -24.35 5.17 -8.31
CA ILE A 175 -24.59 3.97 -7.53
C ILE A 175 -25.72 4.25 -6.55
N ARG A 176 -26.88 3.59 -6.75
CA ARG A 176 -28.01 3.64 -5.83
C ARG A 176 -27.87 2.57 -4.77
N THR A 177 -27.84 2.98 -3.52
CA THR A 177 -27.67 2.09 -2.37
C THR A 177 -28.33 2.66 -1.13
N THR A 178 -28.25 1.95 -0.01
CA THR A 178 -28.72 2.43 1.29
C THR A 178 -27.59 2.33 2.30
N GLU A 179 -27.67 3.05 3.41
CA GLU A 179 -26.67 3.00 4.49
C GLU A 179 -26.51 1.58 5.07
N ALA A 180 -27.56 0.73 5.00
CA ALA A 180 -27.48 -0.66 5.45
C ALA A 180 -26.58 -1.54 4.58
N SER A 181 -26.32 -1.13 3.34
CA SER A 181 -25.43 -1.82 2.39
C SER A 181 -24.02 -1.25 2.35
N VAL A 182 -23.73 -0.21 3.15
CA VAL A 182 -22.41 0.42 3.24
C VAL A 182 -21.67 -0.07 4.49
N LEU A 183 -20.46 -0.56 4.29
CA LEU A 183 -19.49 -0.89 5.34
C LEU A 183 -18.29 0.06 5.24
N VAL A 184 -18.06 0.88 6.26
CA VAL A 184 -16.86 1.74 6.35
C VAL A 184 -15.67 0.89 6.80
N THR A 185 -14.51 1.07 6.16
CA THR A 185 -13.28 0.33 6.42
C THR A 185 -12.08 1.27 6.58
N SER A 186 -10.95 0.77 7.12
CA SER A 186 -9.70 1.55 7.21
C SER A 186 -8.93 1.59 5.87
N GLY A 187 -9.64 1.86 4.77
CA GLY A 187 -9.15 1.87 3.40
C GLY A 187 -9.48 0.58 2.65
N SER A 188 -9.32 0.61 1.31
CA SER A 188 -9.64 -0.51 0.41
C SER A 188 -8.93 -1.81 0.75
N GLN A 189 -7.72 -1.73 1.30
CA GLN A 189 -6.96 -2.92 1.70
C GLN A 189 -7.68 -3.73 2.81
N GLN A 190 -8.32 -3.07 3.78
CA GLN A 190 -9.12 -3.78 4.78
C GLN A 190 -10.37 -4.41 4.15
N SER A 191 -10.99 -3.74 3.18
CA SER A 191 -12.11 -4.31 2.43
C SER A 191 -11.71 -5.60 1.70
N LEU A 192 -10.58 -5.58 0.97
CA LEU A 192 -10.03 -6.76 0.31
C LEU A 192 -9.69 -7.88 1.31
N TYR A 193 -9.12 -7.51 2.47
CA TYR A 193 -8.80 -8.46 3.53
C TYR A 193 -10.06 -9.15 4.08
N LEU A 194 -11.10 -8.39 4.39
CA LEU A 194 -12.37 -8.94 4.88
C LEU A 194 -13.02 -9.87 3.84
N ILE A 195 -13.02 -9.49 2.56
CA ILE A 195 -13.54 -10.34 1.49
C ILE A 195 -12.77 -11.65 1.41
N THR A 196 -11.44 -11.59 1.34
CA THR A 196 -10.59 -12.77 1.17
C THR A 196 -10.62 -13.71 2.37
N GLN A 197 -10.78 -13.19 3.58
CA GLN A 197 -10.78 -13.99 4.80
C GLN A 197 -12.17 -14.51 5.21
N CYS A 198 -13.24 -13.80 4.84
CA CYS A 198 -14.57 -14.08 5.35
C CYS A 198 -15.53 -14.67 4.32
N LEU A 199 -15.29 -14.44 3.03
CA LEU A 199 -16.15 -14.92 1.94
C LEU A 199 -15.53 -16.05 1.12
N LEU A 200 -14.22 -16.31 1.31
CA LEU A 200 -13.47 -17.35 0.60
C LEU A 200 -12.83 -18.31 1.61
N SER A 201 -12.51 -19.51 1.13
CA SER A 201 -11.85 -20.55 1.90
C SER A 201 -10.47 -20.89 1.32
N PRO A 202 -9.50 -21.35 2.14
CA PRO A 202 -8.23 -21.86 1.63
C PRO A 202 -8.45 -22.92 0.54
N GLY A 203 -7.73 -22.77 -0.58
CA GLY A 203 -7.89 -23.62 -1.77
C GLY A 203 -8.88 -23.08 -2.81
N ASP A 204 -9.71 -22.07 -2.49
CA ASP A 204 -10.58 -21.45 -3.47
C ASP A 204 -9.76 -20.76 -4.57
N ALA A 205 -10.27 -20.86 -5.80
CA ALA A 205 -9.69 -20.24 -6.97
C ALA A 205 -10.30 -18.85 -7.17
N VAL A 206 -9.48 -17.84 -7.40
CA VAL A 206 -9.91 -16.48 -7.73
C VAL A 206 -9.17 -15.98 -8.96
N ALA A 207 -9.82 -15.11 -9.72
CA ALA A 207 -9.22 -14.46 -10.87
C ALA A 207 -8.84 -13.01 -10.53
N ILE A 208 -7.63 -12.61 -10.92
CA ILE A 208 -7.05 -11.30 -10.66
C ILE A 208 -6.46 -10.77 -11.96
N GLU A 209 -6.63 -9.49 -12.24
CA GLU A 209 -6.00 -8.79 -13.35
C GLU A 209 -4.47 -9.01 -13.36
N ASP A 210 -3.86 -9.04 -14.54
CA ASP A 210 -2.43 -9.22 -14.73
C ASP A 210 -1.90 -8.24 -15.79
N PRO A 211 -1.06 -7.25 -15.39
CA PRO A 211 -0.56 -6.98 -14.03
C PRO A 211 -1.62 -6.36 -13.10
N SER A 212 -1.40 -6.45 -11.78
CA SER A 212 -2.35 -5.93 -10.81
C SER A 212 -1.70 -5.51 -9.48
N TYR A 213 -2.28 -4.49 -8.85
CA TYR A 213 -1.98 -4.12 -7.46
C TYR A 213 -2.19 -5.29 -6.48
N CYS A 214 -3.14 -6.17 -6.75
CA CYS A 214 -3.41 -7.33 -5.90
C CYS A 214 -2.21 -8.27 -5.73
N TYR A 215 -1.31 -8.37 -6.73
CA TYR A 215 -0.06 -9.13 -6.59
C TYR A 215 0.93 -8.49 -5.62
N SER A 216 0.86 -7.18 -5.40
CA SER A 216 1.66 -6.50 -4.38
C SER A 216 1.20 -6.81 -2.95
N LEU A 217 0.04 -7.47 -2.79
CA LEU A 217 -0.61 -7.78 -1.52
C LEU A 217 -0.50 -9.28 -1.21
N PRO A 218 0.44 -9.71 -0.35
CA PRO A 218 0.58 -11.12 0.04
C PRO A 218 -0.66 -11.73 0.70
N MET A 219 -1.65 -10.91 1.08
CA MET A 219 -2.86 -11.35 1.77
C MET A 219 -3.66 -12.42 1.02
N PHE A 220 -3.70 -12.37 -0.31
CA PHE A 220 -4.40 -13.37 -1.11
C PHE A 220 -3.76 -14.76 -0.97
N GLN A 221 -2.43 -14.80 -1.02
CA GLN A 221 -1.67 -16.04 -0.81
C GLN A 221 -1.74 -16.49 0.66
N SER A 222 -1.67 -15.53 1.60
CA SER A 222 -1.82 -15.82 3.04
C SER A 222 -3.19 -16.40 3.39
N ALA A 223 -4.24 -16.04 2.64
CA ALA A 223 -5.57 -16.66 2.73
C ALA A 223 -5.62 -18.07 2.11
N GLY A 224 -4.52 -18.57 1.55
CA GLY A 224 -4.46 -19.88 0.91
C GLY A 224 -5.19 -19.97 -0.42
N LEU A 225 -5.45 -18.84 -1.09
CA LEU A 225 -6.17 -18.78 -2.35
C LEU A 225 -5.29 -19.17 -3.53
N ARG A 226 -5.89 -19.78 -4.55
CA ARG A 226 -5.25 -20.06 -5.84
C ARG A 226 -5.55 -18.92 -6.79
N LEU A 227 -4.50 -18.20 -7.20
CA LEU A 227 -4.63 -17.01 -8.04
C LEU A 227 -4.50 -17.36 -9.53
N PHE A 228 -5.48 -16.95 -10.33
CA PHE A 228 -5.49 -17.11 -11.78
C PHE A 228 -5.44 -15.74 -12.44
N ARG A 229 -4.58 -15.61 -13.45
CA ARG A 229 -4.30 -14.35 -14.12
C ARG A 229 -5.34 -14.05 -15.20
N LEU A 230 -5.83 -12.81 -15.21
CA LEU A 230 -6.65 -12.23 -16.27
C LEU A 230 -5.80 -11.17 -16.98
N PRO A 231 -5.29 -11.43 -18.20
CA PRO A 231 -4.48 -10.46 -18.91
C PRO A 231 -5.22 -9.15 -19.15
N VAL A 232 -4.53 -8.03 -18.92
CA VAL A 232 -5.03 -6.67 -19.16
C VAL A 232 -4.41 -6.16 -20.47
N ASP A 233 -5.26 -5.93 -21.47
CA ASP A 233 -4.88 -5.20 -22.68
C ASP A 233 -5.30 -3.73 -22.62
N ARG A 234 -5.15 -2.97 -23.70
CA ARG A 234 -5.56 -1.55 -23.76
C ARG A 234 -7.05 -1.31 -23.52
N TYR A 235 -7.89 -2.34 -23.57
CA TYR A 235 -9.33 -2.28 -23.30
C TYR A 235 -9.72 -2.89 -21.96
N GLY A 236 -8.73 -3.27 -21.13
CA GLY A 236 -8.94 -3.98 -19.86
C GLY A 236 -8.94 -5.51 -20.02
N ILE A 237 -9.53 -6.22 -19.05
CA ILE A 237 -9.66 -7.69 -19.11
C ILE A 237 -10.68 -8.12 -20.19
N ASP A 238 -10.47 -9.31 -20.78
CA ASP A 238 -11.46 -9.92 -21.66
C ASP A 238 -12.43 -10.79 -20.83
N PRO A 239 -13.75 -10.53 -20.89
CA PRO A 239 -14.76 -11.34 -20.20
C PRO A 239 -14.77 -12.81 -20.62
N ASP A 240 -14.31 -13.15 -21.84
CA ASP A 240 -14.20 -14.54 -22.26
C ASP A 240 -13.12 -15.31 -21.51
N ASP A 241 -12.04 -14.64 -21.12
CA ASP A 241 -11.02 -15.23 -20.27
C ASP A 241 -11.59 -15.56 -18.88
N VAL A 242 -12.47 -14.71 -18.34
CA VAL A 242 -13.18 -15.00 -17.08
C VAL A 242 -14.02 -16.27 -17.23
N ARG A 243 -14.77 -16.39 -18.34
CA ARG A 243 -15.57 -17.58 -18.65
C ARG A 243 -14.71 -18.83 -18.80
N ALA A 244 -13.56 -18.72 -19.47
CA ALA A 244 -12.60 -19.81 -19.63
C ALA A 244 -12.01 -20.27 -18.29
N LEU A 245 -11.59 -19.34 -17.44
CA LEU A 245 -11.08 -19.63 -16.10
C LEU A 245 -12.16 -20.27 -15.21
N TYR A 246 -13.40 -19.81 -15.27
CA TYR A 246 -14.50 -20.44 -14.53
C TYR A 246 -14.72 -21.89 -14.97
N LYS A 247 -14.77 -22.16 -16.27
CA LYS A 247 -14.95 -23.50 -16.80
C LYS A 247 -13.83 -24.44 -16.37
N LYS A 248 -12.58 -23.96 -16.44
CA LYS A 248 -11.39 -24.77 -16.19
C LYS A 248 -11.06 -24.93 -14.71
N HIS A 249 -11.17 -23.86 -13.93
CA HIS A 249 -10.64 -23.78 -12.56
C HIS A 249 -11.73 -23.56 -11.50
N ARG A 250 -12.98 -23.33 -11.90
CA ARG A 250 -14.11 -23.05 -10.99
C ARG A 250 -13.78 -21.88 -10.07
N ILE A 251 -13.31 -20.78 -10.66
CA ILE A 251 -13.06 -19.55 -9.91
C ILE A 251 -14.31 -19.11 -9.15
N LYS A 252 -14.13 -18.63 -7.93
CA LYS A 252 -15.21 -18.23 -7.02
C LYS A 252 -15.49 -16.73 -7.04
N MET A 253 -14.53 -15.93 -7.51
CA MET A 253 -14.60 -14.47 -7.46
C MET A 253 -13.60 -13.87 -8.45
N VAL A 254 -13.94 -12.71 -9.01
CA VAL A 254 -13.09 -11.90 -9.87
C VAL A 254 -12.72 -10.62 -9.12
N PHE A 255 -11.43 -10.25 -9.09
CA PHE A 255 -10.96 -8.98 -8.55
C PHE A 255 -10.48 -8.11 -9.71
N THR A 256 -11.06 -6.92 -9.86
CA THR A 256 -10.75 -5.99 -10.94
C THR A 256 -10.70 -4.55 -10.45
N ASN A 257 -9.84 -3.74 -11.06
CA ASN A 257 -9.76 -2.30 -10.90
C ASN A 257 -10.07 -1.66 -12.27
N PRO A 258 -11.38 -1.52 -12.64
CA PRO A 258 -11.78 -1.24 -14.01
C PRO A 258 -11.56 0.22 -14.45
N ASN A 259 -11.20 1.12 -13.53
CA ASN A 259 -11.05 2.54 -13.78
C ASN A 259 -9.64 3.00 -13.43
N PHE A 260 -8.85 3.38 -14.46
CA PHE A 260 -7.45 3.80 -14.28
C PHE A 260 -6.64 2.76 -13.51
N GLN A 261 -6.72 1.52 -13.99
CA GLN A 261 -6.17 0.31 -13.38
C GLN A 261 -4.74 0.50 -12.84
N ASN A 262 -4.50 0.00 -11.65
CA ASN A 262 -3.15 0.02 -11.06
C ASN A 262 -2.46 -1.34 -11.31
N PRO A 263 -1.38 -1.37 -12.15
CA PRO A 263 -0.51 -0.23 -12.47
C PRO A 263 -0.72 0.41 -13.86
N THR A 264 -1.52 -0.17 -14.76
CA THR A 264 -1.49 0.11 -16.21
C THR A 264 -2.12 1.46 -16.61
N GLY A 265 -2.98 2.05 -15.77
CA GLY A 265 -3.77 3.23 -16.13
C GLY A 265 -4.94 2.93 -17.09
N THR A 266 -5.14 1.68 -17.47
CA THR A 266 -6.18 1.25 -18.41
C THR A 266 -7.59 1.47 -17.84
N VAL A 267 -8.53 1.78 -18.72
CA VAL A 267 -9.96 1.84 -18.40
C VAL A 267 -10.65 0.69 -19.12
N LEU A 268 -11.40 -0.12 -18.36
CA LEU A 268 -12.20 -1.22 -18.94
C LEU A 268 -13.23 -0.65 -19.91
N ALA A 269 -13.22 -1.10 -21.17
CA ALA A 269 -14.08 -0.61 -22.22
C ALA A 269 -15.58 -0.86 -21.91
N ALA A 270 -16.46 0.04 -22.37
CA ALA A 270 -17.88 -0.02 -22.06
C ALA A 270 -18.55 -1.35 -22.46
N GLU A 271 -18.20 -1.87 -23.64
CA GLU A 271 -18.70 -3.15 -24.12
C GLU A 271 -18.22 -4.32 -23.28
N ARG A 272 -16.96 -4.26 -22.80
CA ARG A 272 -16.41 -5.28 -21.91
C ARG A 272 -17.03 -5.22 -20.52
N ARG A 273 -17.40 -4.03 -20.00
CA ARG A 273 -18.15 -3.89 -18.73
C ARG A 273 -19.48 -4.63 -18.79
N LYS A 274 -20.28 -4.35 -19.82
CA LYS A 274 -21.57 -5.02 -20.02
C LYS A 274 -21.40 -6.53 -20.13
N ARG A 275 -20.50 -6.98 -20.99
CA ARG A 275 -20.23 -8.41 -21.19
C ARG A 275 -19.70 -9.10 -19.94
N LEU A 276 -18.88 -8.41 -19.12
CA LEU A 276 -18.40 -8.95 -17.86
C LEU A 276 -19.55 -9.17 -16.86
N LEU A 277 -20.50 -8.24 -16.79
CA LEU A 277 -21.71 -8.38 -15.96
C LEU A 277 -22.61 -9.50 -16.48
N ASP A 278 -22.79 -9.64 -17.79
CA ASP A 278 -23.52 -10.76 -18.40
C ASP A 278 -22.88 -12.11 -18.02
N VAL A 279 -21.55 -12.22 -18.12
CA VAL A 279 -20.81 -13.43 -17.71
C VAL A 279 -20.95 -13.70 -16.22
N ALA A 280 -20.87 -12.65 -15.39
CA ALA A 280 -21.05 -12.76 -13.94
C ALA A 280 -22.46 -13.26 -13.58
N SER A 281 -23.47 -12.73 -14.26
CA SER A 281 -24.86 -13.15 -14.09
C SER A 281 -25.09 -14.61 -14.50
N GLU A 282 -24.62 -15.00 -15.68
CA GLU A 282 -24.75 -16.38 -16.19
C GLU A 282 -24.09 -17.43 -15.28
N LEU A 283 -22.97 -17.06 -14.68
CA LEU A 283 -22.14 -17.97 -13.87
C LEU A 283 -22.41 -17.85 -12.37
N ALA A 284 -23.29 -16.94 -11.94
CA ALA A 284 -23.47 -16.54 -10.54
C ALA A 284 -22.12 -16.23 -9.85
N LEU A 285 -21.24 -15.50 -10.55
CA LEU A 285 -19.86 -15.23 -10.16
C LEU A 285 -19.72 -13.81 -9.60
N PRO A 286 -19.39 -13.63 -8.31
CA PRO A 286 -19.18 -12.32 -7.73
C PRO A 286 -17.97 -11.60 -8.33
N ILE A 287 -18.08 -10.28 -8.49
CA ILE A 287 -17.00 -9.38 -8.89
C ILE A 287 -16.71 -8.44 -7.74
N VAL A 288 -15.42 -8.27 -7.41
CA VAL A 288 -14.92 -7.21 -6.53
C VAL A 288 -14.36 -6.11 -7.42
N GLU A 289 -15.03 -4.95 -7.39
CA GLU A 289 -14.61 -3.74 -8.08
C GLU A 289 -13.89 -2.82 -7.10
N ASP A 290 -12.56 -2.70 -7.24
CA ASP A 290 -11.75 -1.73 -6.48
C ASP A 290 -11.64 -0.43 -7.29
N ASP A 291 -12.28 0.64 -6.83
CA ASP A 291 -12.42 1.91 -7.56
C ASP A 291 -11.89 3.12 -6.79
N PRO A 292 -10.56 3.20 -6.54
CA PRO A 292 -9.97 4.32 -5.82
C PRO A 292 -9.71 5.55 -6.70
N PHE A 293 -9.75 5.43 -8.04
CA PHE A 293 -9.21 6.45 -8.95
C PHE A 293 -10.25 7.18 -9.81
N SER A 294 -11.48 6.72 -9.86
CA SER A 294 -12.48 7.26 -10.81
C SER A 294 -12.67 8.76 -10.74
N LEU A 295 -12.67 9.36 -9.54
CA LEU A 295 -12.80 10.81 -9.39
C LEU A 295 -11.57 11.61 -9.81
N THR A 296 -10.48 10.93 -10.14
CA THR A 296 -9.27 11.55 -10.71
C THR A 296 -9.26 11.52 -12.24
N SER A 297 -10.41 11.33 -12.91
CA SER A 297 -10.55 11.52 -14.35
C SER A 297 -10.26 12.97 -14.71
N TYR A 298 -9.32 13.21 -15.64
CA TYR A 298 -8.83 14.57 -15.91
C TYR A 298 -9.83 15.45 -16.66
N ASP A 299 -10.71 14.84 -17.45
CA ASP A 299 -11.81 15.53 -18.14
C ASP A 299 -13.04 15.80 -17.23
N GLY A 300 -12.95 15.38 -15.95
CA GLY A 300 -14.06 15.51 -15.01
C GLY A 300 -15.18 14.48 -15.20
N THR A 301 -15.06 13.59 -16.20
CA THR A 301 -16.09 12.59 -16.51
C THR A 301 -15.59 11.19 -16.08
N PRO A 302 -15.87 10.75 -14.84
CA PRO A 302 -15.40 9.46 -14.37
C PRO A 302 -16.08 8.32 -15.13
N PRO A 303 -15.33 7.24 -15.50
CA PRO A 303 -15.94 6.07 -16.09
C PRO A 303 -17.04 5.48 -15.20
N SER A 304 -18.14 4.99 -15.79
CA SER A 304 -19.21 4.37 -15.03
C SER A 304 -18.73 3.12 -14.31
N PRO A 305 -18.94 2.96 -13.00
CA PRO A 305 -18.54 1.75 -12.31
C PRO A 305 -19.39 0.55 -12.73
N LEU A 306 -18.84 -0.66 -12.59
CA LEU A 306 -19.59 -1.91 -12.77
C LEU A 306 -20.79 -1.95 -11.83
N LYS A 307 -20.61 -1.49 -10.59
CA LYS A 307 -21.67 -1.45 -9.57
C LYS A 307 -22.88 -0.62 -9.98
N ALA A 308 -22.69 0.46 -10.71
CA ALA A 308 -23.79 1.30 -11.21
C ALA A 308 -24.63 0.59 -12.30
N MET A 309 -24.03 -0.40 -12.97
CA MET A 309 -24.64 -1.19 -14.03
C MET A 309 -25.13 -2.56 -13.53
N ASP A 310 -24.87 -2.91 -12.27
CA ASP A 310 -25.16 -4.21 -11.66
C ASP A 310 -26.61 -4.28 -11.19
N GLU A 311 -27.46 -4.97 -11.94
CA GLU A 311 -28.90 -5.14 -11.65
C GLU A 311 -29.20 -6.28 -10.69
N ILE A 312 -28.26 -7.22 -10.50
CA ILE A 312 -28.52 -8.47 -9.74
C ILE A 312 -27.77 -8.56 -8.41
N GLY A 313 -26.96 -7.55 -8.08
CA GLY A 313 -26.18 -7.53 -6.83
C GLY A 313 -24.92 -8.40 -6.84
N SER A 314 -24.34 -8.65 -8.03
CA SER A 314 -23.13 -9.46 -8.20
C SER A 314 -21.84 -8.71 -7.89
N VAL A 315 -21.86 -7.37 -7.84
CA VAL A 315 -20.67 -6.53 -7.66
C VAL A 315 -20.56 -6.06 -6.22
N LEU A 316 -19.42 -6.37 -5.59
CA LEU A 316 -18.95 -5.77 -4.35
C LEU A 316 -18.06 -4.57 -4.73
N TYR A 317 -18.53 -3.35 -4.47
CA TYR A 317 -17.82 -2.12 -4.82
C TYR A 317 -16.98 -1.63 -3.64
N ILE A 318 -15.73 -1.27 -3.90
CA ILE A 318 -14.79 -0.72 -2.91
C ILE A 318 -14.38 0.68 -3.35
N GLY A 319 -14.53 1.65 -2.45
CA GLY A 319 -14.05 3.01 -2.64
C GLY A 319 -13.10 3.45 -1.52
N SER A 320 -12.39 4.55 -1.73
CA SER A 320 -11.41 5.06 -0.77
C SER A 320 -11.22 6.57 -0.87
N PHE A 321 -11.05 7.23 0.28
CA PHE A 321 -10.62 8.63 0.37
C PHE A 321 -9.13 8.84 0.07
N SER A 322 -8.33 7.77 0.13
CA SER A 322 -6.87 7.87 0.08
C SER A 322 -6.32 8.52 -1.17
N LYS A 323 -7.08 8.55 -2.27
CA LYS A 323 -6.63 9.07 -3.57
C LYS A 323 -7.34 10.36 -4.00
N ILE A 324 -8.34 10.77 -3.24
CA ILE A 324 -9.15 11.97 -3.53
C ILE A 324 -9.13 12.99 -2.39
N ALA A 325 -8.62 12.63 -1.21
CA ALA A 325 -8.50 13.54 -0.08
C ALA A 325 -7.18 13.29 0.66
N ALA A 326 -7.19 12.46 1.69
CA ALA A 326 -6.01 12.20 2.51
C ALA A 326 -5.87 10.73 2.87
N SER A 327 -4.73 10.14 2.52
CA SER A 327 -4.42 8.74 2.86
C SER A 327 -4.33 8.50 4.37
N GLY A 328 -3.95 9.52 5.13
CA GLY A 328 -3.84 9.51 6.59
C GLY A 328 -5.17 9.40 7.34
N LEU A 329 -6.29 9.78 6.73
CA LEU A 329 -7.62 9.61 7.33
C LEU A 329 -8.00 8.14 7.52
N ARG A 330 -7.41 7.23 6.75
CA ARG A 330 -7.70 5.80 6.80
C ARG A 330 -9.19 5.47 6.63
N ILE A 331 -9.86 6.15 5.69
CA ILE A 331 -11.28 5.91 5.35
C ILE A 331 -11.38 5.29 3.97
N GLY A 332 -12.02 4.12 3.94
CA GLY A 332 -12.53 3.45 2.76
C GLY A 332 -13.94 2.94 3.04
N TRP A 333 -14.58 2.42 2.04
CA TRP A 333 -15.92 1.83 2.17
C TRP A 333 -16.12 0.71 1.17
N MET A 334 -17.09 -0.13 1.49
CA MET A 334 -17.59 -1.17 0.60
C MET A 334 -19.11 -1.02 0.45
N VAL A 335 -19.62 -1.19 -0.77
CA VAL A 335 -21.03 -1.36 -1.04
C VAL A 335 -21.26 -2.81 -1.42
N ALA A 336 -22.09 -3.50 -0.66
CA ALA A 336 -22.38 -4.91 -0.82
C ALA A 336 -23.86 -5.20 -0.55
N PRO A 337 -24.40 -6.36 -0.95
CA PRO A 337 -25.69 -6.82 -0.45
C PRO A 337 -25.73 -6.76 1.08
N ARG A 338 -26.85 -6.31 1.65
CA ARG A 338 -26.97 -6.05 3.11
C ARG A 338 -26.46 -7.21 3.96
N ALA A 339 -26.82 -8.44 3.66
CA ALA A 339 -26.38 -9.61 4.41
C ALA A 339 -24.85 -9.80 4.39
N ILE A 340 -24.18 -9.43 3.27
CA ILE A 340 -22.71 -9.46 3.16
C ILE A 340 -22.11 -8.32 3.97
N ALA A 341 -22.63 -7.10 3.88
CA ALA A 341 -22.14 -5.97 4.67
C ALA A 341 -22.23 -6.24 6.18
N GLU A 342 -23.36 -6.79 6.66
CA GLU A 342 -23.56 -7.21 8.04
C GLU A 342 -22.55 -8.31 8.45
N ARG A 343 -22.39 -9.36 7.63
CA ARG A 343 -21.44 -10.45 7.87
C ARG A 343 -19.99 -9.96 8.00
N LEU A 344 -19.57 -9.03 7.12
CA LEU A 344 -18.23 -8.48 7.14
C LEU A 344 -18.04 -7.48 8.29
N ALA A 345 -19.09 -6.78 8.71
CA ALA A 345 -19.06 -5.93 9.91
C ALA A 345 -18.86 -6.76 11.18
N ASP A 346 -19.55 -7.89 11.31
CA ASP A 346 -19.35 -8.83 12.43
C ASP A 346 -17.92 -9.38 12.47
N ALA A 347 -17.39 -9.76 11.30
CA ALA A 347 -16.02 -10.26 11.20
C ALA A 347 -15.00 -9.18 11.58
N ARG A 348 -15.21 -7.92 11.14
CA ARG A 348 -14.35 -6.80 11.52
C ARG A 348 -14.41 -6.52 13.02
N GLN A 349 -15.58 -6.60 13.65
CA GLN A 349 -15.73 -6.40 15.09
C GLN A 349 -14.87 -7.37 15.92
N GLN A 350 -14.61 -8.57 15.39
CA GLN A 350 -13.70 -9.52 16.02
C GLN A 350 -12.21 -9.12 15.89
N MET A 351 -11.90 -8.18 14.99
CA MET A 351 -10.52 -7.71 14.78
C MET A 351 -10.19 -6.47 15.61
N ASP A 352 -11.09 -5.46 15.65
CA ASP A 352 -10.79 -4.15 16.21
C ASP A 352 -11.94 -3.45 16.96
N PHE A 353 -13.06 -4.12 17.21
CA PHE A 353 -14.29 -3.56 17.79
C PHE A 353 -14.91 -2.36 17.05
N GLY A 354 -14.25 -1.83 16.03
CA GLY A 354 -14.71 -0.71 15.21
C GLY A 354 -13.64 0.33 14.92
N LEU A 355 -13.90 1.14 13.91
CA LEU A 355 -12.98 2.21 13.48
C LEU A 355 -13.10 3.43 14.39
N SER A 356 -12.00 4.18 14.52
CA SER A 356 -12.02 5.50 15.16
C SER A 356 -13.13 6.38 14.56
N VAL A 357 -13.95 6.97 15.44
CA VAL A 357 -15.09 7.80 15.03
C VAL A 357 -14.65 9.16 14.49
N ILE A 358 -13.53 9.71 14.98
CA ILE A 358 -13.06 11.05 14.60
C ILE A 358 -12.77 11.17 13.10
N PRO A 359 -11.94 10.30 12.47
CA PRO A 359 -11.74 10.35 11.03
C PRO A 359 -13.02 10.17 10.23
N GLN A 360 -13.97 9.38 10.74
CA GLN A 360 -15.27 9.18 10.09
C GLN A 360 -16.13 10.45 10.14
N GLN A 361 -16.11 11.18 11.25
CA GLN A 361 -16.79 12.48 11.36
C GLN A 361 -16.18 13.50 10.41
N VAL A 362 -14.85 13.59 10.36
CA VAL A 362 -14.14 14.48 9.42
C VAL A 362 -14.49 14.14 7.99
N ALA A 363 -14.50 12.87 7.61
CA ALA A 363 -14.85 12.44 6.26
C ALA A 363 -16.30 12.78 5.90
N ALA A 364 -17.25 12.58 6.83
CA ALA A 364 -18.65 12.95 6.62
C ALA A 364 -18.83 14.44 6.40
N GLN A 365 -18.15 15.26 7.21
CA GLN A 365 -18.19 16.72 7.08
C GLN A 365 -17.57 17.17 5.75
N PHE A 366 -16.42 16.61 5.36
CA PHE A 366 -15.73 16.96 4.12
C PHE A 366 -16.62 16.66 2.90
N LEU A 367 -17.25 15.47 2.85
CA LEU A 367 -18.18 15.11 1.77
C LEU A 367 -19.38 16.06 1.63
N ASN A 368 -19.88 16.56 2.77
CA ASN A 368 -21.05 17.46 2.80
C ASN A 368 -20.66 18.94 2.77
N SER A 369 -19.36 19.26 2.72
CA SER A 369 -18.88 20.65 2.74
C SER A 369 -18.86 21.29 1.36
N ALA A 370 -18.89 22.61 1.32
CA ALA A 370 -18.66 23.38 0.11
C ALA A 370 -17.21 23.25 -0.44
N TYR A 371 -16.31 22.63 0.30
CA TYR A 371 -14.91 22.44 -0.10
C TYR A 371 -14.70 21.24 -1.02
N PHE A 372 -15.59 20.25 -1.01
CA PHE A 372 -15.37 18.96 -1.68
C PHE A 372 -15.22 19.11 -3.20
N GLU A 373 -16.19 19.72 -3.87
CA GLU A 373 -16.14 19.90 -5.33
C GLU A 373 -14.97 20.77 -5.82
N PRO A 374 -14.72 21.96 -5.24
CA PRO A 374 -13.57 22.77 -5.63
C PRO A 374 -12.24 22.05 -5.42
N HIS A 375 -12.14 21.22 -4.37
CA HIS A 375 -10.96 20.40 -4.15
C HIS A 375 -10.77 19.37 -5.27
N LEU A 376 -11.83 18.66 -5.67
CA LEU A 376 -11.74 17.68 -6.77
C LEU A 376 -11.31 18.31 -8.08
N GLU A 377 -11.86 19.48 -8.42
CA GLU A 377 -11.47 20.22 -9.63
C GLU A 377 -9.99 20.62 -9.58
N ARG A 378 -9.53 21.20 -8.48
CA ARG A 378 -8.12 21.55 -8.26
C ARG A 378 -7.22 20.30 -8.35
N LEU A 379 -7.61 19.21 -7.72
CA LEU A 379 -6.86 17.95 -7.73
C LEU A 379 -6.69 17.42 -9.15
N ARG A 380 -7.76 17.39 -9.95
CA ARG A 380 -7.72 16.91 -11.35
C ARG A 380 -6.78 17.74 -12.21
N MET A 381 -6.85 19.08 -12.11
CA MET A 381 -5.97 19.98 -12.86
C MET A 381 -4.50 19.76 -12.47
N GLN A 382 -4.21 19.63 -11.20
CA GLN A 382 -2.85 19.44 -10.72
C GLN A 382 -2.29 18.06 -11.11
N LEU A 383 -3.11 17.02 -11.03
CA LEU A 383 -2.72 15.69 -11.49
C LEU A 383 -2.46 15.64 -12.99
N LEU A 384 -3.30 16.29 -13.79
CA LEU A 384 -3.09 16.43 -15.23
C LEU A 384 -1.75 17.12 -15.52
N PHE A 385 -1.46 18.24 -14.85
CA PHE A 385 -0.21 18.95 -15.01
C PHE A 385 1.01 18.10 -14.63
N LYS A 386 0.98 17.41 -13.49
CA LYS A 386 2.08 16.53 -13.07
C LYS A 386 2.28 15.34 -14.03
N ARG A 387 1.19 14.76 -14.56
CA ARG A 387 1.25 13.73 -15.59
C ARG A 387 1.97 14.23 -16.84
N ASP A 388 1.57 15.38 -17.36
CA ASP A 388 2.13 15.95 -18.59
C ASP A 388 3.61 16.28 -18.40
N LEU A 389 3.98 16.85 -17.26
CA LEU A 389 5.37 17.13 -16.91
C LEU A 389 6.21 15.86 -16.80
N LEU A 390 5.65 14.76 -16.24
CA LEU A 390 6.32 13.47 -16.20
C LEU A 390 6.52 12.90 -17.60
N VAL A 391 5.48 12.92 -18.44
CA VAL A 391 5.50 12.42 -19.83
C VAL A 391 6.54 13.18 -20.65
N GLU A 392 6.54 14.53 -20.59
CA GLU A 392 7.54 15.37 -21.27
C GLU A 392 8.97 15.05 -20.81
N SER A 393 9.17 14.90 -19.49
CA SER A 393 10.48 14.57 -18.93
C SER A 393 10.96 13.19 -19.38
N LEU A 394 10.09 12.18 -19.42
CA LEU A 394 10.43 10.83 -19.91
C LEU A 394 10.80 10.84 -21.41
N HIS A 395 10.05 11.54 -22.24
CA HIS A 395 10.38 11.67 -23.66
C HIS A 395 11.73 12.38 -23.88
N ARG A 396 12.00 13.46 -23.15
CA ARG A 396 13.24 14.22 -23.24
C ARG A 396 14.47 13.40 -22.81
N GLU A 397 14.37 12.67 -21.70
CA GLU A 397 15.52 12.00 -21.08
C GLU A 397 15.76 10.59 -21.63
N LEU A 398 14.71 9.89 -22.07
CA LEU A 398 14.78 8.46 -22.43
C LEU A 398 14.39 8.17 -23.87
N GLY A 399 13.60 9.02 -24.55
CA GLY A 399 13.21 8.81 -25.94
C GLY A 399 12.70 7.39 -26.20
N ASP A 400 13.36 6.69 -27.13
CA ASP A 400 12.99 5.32 -27.55
C ASP A 400 13.31 4.22 -26.53
N LEU A 401 14.01 4.56 -25.43
CA LEU A 401 14.33 3.59 -24.37
C LEU A 401 13.13 3.25 -23.50
N ILE A 402 12.02 3.99 -23.62
CA ILE A 402 10.83 3.81 -22.80
C ILE A 402 9.56 3.89 -23.65
N ARG A 403 8.58 3.05 -23.36
CA ARG A 403 7.26 3.05 -23.99
C ARG A 403 6.18 3.03 -22.95
N PHE A 404 5.11 3.80 -23.16
CA PHE A 404 3.94 3.88 -22.27
C PHE A 404 2.72 4.41 -23.01
N GLU A 405 1.55 4.11 -22.47
CA GLU A 405 0.28 4.75 -22.84
C GLU A 405 0.00 5.89 -21.86
N ILE A 406 -0.46 7.03 -22.37
CA ILE A 406 -0.74 8.21 -21.54
C ILE A 406 -2.12 8.04 -20.87
N PRO A 407 -2.18 7.91 -19.52
CA PRO A 407 -3.44 7.69 -18.83
C PRO A 407 -4.31 8.95 -18.83
N GLN A 408 -5.63 8.77 -18.86
CA GLN A 408 -6.61 9.84 -18.82
C GLN A 408 -7.14 10.12 -17.40
N GLY A 409 -6.53 9.53 -16.41
CA GLY A 409 -6.86 9.67 -14.99
C GLY A 409 -5.93 8.82 -14.14
N GLY A 410 -6.22 8.74 -12.85
CA GLY A 410 -5.39 8.00 -11.90
C GLY A 410 -4.16 8.77 -11.45
N LEU A 411 -3.21 8.08 -10.86
CA LEU A 411 -2.02 8.65 -10.22
C LEU A 411 -0.72 8.09 -10.79
N HIS A 412 -0.81 7.13 -11.72
CA HIS A 412 0.31 6.27 -12.12
C HIS A 412 0.54 6.32 -13.61
N LEU A 413 1.81 6.22 -14.00
CA LEU A 413 2.23 5.95 -15.37
C LEU A 413 2.94 4.59 -15.39
N TRP A 414 2.49 3.71 -16.28
CA TRP A 414 3.05 2.38 -16.48
C TRP A 414 3.91 2.36 -17.72
N CYS A 415 5.18 2.03 -17.57
CA CYS A 415 6.16 2.11 -18.63
C CYS A 415 6.85 0.76 -18.83
N LYS A 416 7.16 0.46 -20.09
CA LYS A 416 8.06 -0.62 -20.47
C LYS A 416 9.39 -0.04 -20.92
N LEU A 417 10.49 -0.53 -20.36
CA LEU A 417 11.84 -0.21 -20.79
C LEU A 417 12.21 -1.10 -22.00
N THR A 418 12.86 -0.51 -22.99
CA THR A 418 13.30 -1.25 -24.18
C THR A 418 14.48 -2.17 -23.87
N PRO A 419 15.50 -1.76 -23.07
CA PRO A 419 16.58 -2.66 -22.66
C PRO A 419 16.05 -3.75 -21.70
N ASP A 420 16.59 -4.96 -21.83
CA ASP A 420 16.37 -6.02 -20.83
C ASP A 420 17.19 -5.73 -19.58
N ILE A 421 16.51 -5.43 -18.49
CA ILE A 421 17.13 -4.94 -17.27
C ILE A 421 16.61 -5.70 -16.06
N HIS A 422 17.54 -6.04 -15.18
CA HIS A 422 17.19 -6.64 -13.91
C HIS A 422 16.64 -5.59 -12.94
N ASP A 423 15.36 -5.73 -12.57
CA ASP A 423 14.59 -4.81 -11.71
C ASP A 423 15.34 -4.40 -10.42
N GLY A 424 16.02 -5.35 -9.77
CA GLY A 424 16.74 -5.11 -8.52
C GLY A 424 17.96 -4.22 -8.69
N LYS A 425 18.73 -4.42 -9.77
CA LYS A 425 19.91 -3.58 -10.07
C LYS A 425 19.47 -2.15 -10.39
N LEU A 426 18.43 -2.00 -11.23
CA LEU A 426 17.90 -0.69 -11.59
C LEU A 426 17.37 0.07 -10.35
N LEU A 427 16.60 -0.60 -9.47
CA LEU A 427 16.10 0.04 -8.25
C LEU A 427 17.24 0.48 -7.33
N GLU A 428 18.26 -0.36 -7.13
CA GLU A 428 19.42 -0.01 -6.29
C GLU A 428 20.19 1.18 -6.85
N GLU A 429 20.38 1.23 -8.17
CA GLU A 429 21.07 2.33 -8.82
C GLU A 429 20.25 3.62 -8.77
N ALA A 430 18.92 3.55 -8.97
CA ALA A 430 18.03 4.70 -8.85
C ALA A 430 18.04 5.27 -7.42
N VAL A 431 17.94 4.43 -6.40
CA VAL A 431 18.02 4.86 -4.98
C VAL A 431 19.35 5.54 -4.67
N ARG A 432 20.49 5.03 -5.19
CA ARG A 432 21.80 5.68 -5.05
C ARG A 432 21.85 7.09 -5.65
N ARG A 433 21.09 7.33 -6.72
CA ARG A 433 20.96 8.63 -7.40
C ARG A 433 19.87 9.53 -6.83
N GLY A 434 19.19 9.09 -5.78
CA GLY A 434 18.18 9.91 -5.09
C GLY A 434 16.78 9.86 -5.67
N VAL A 435 16.41 8.78 -6.36
CA VAL A 435 15.05 8.57 -6.88
C VAL A 435 14.56 7.16 -6.60
N VAL A 436 13.28 6.99 -6.36
CA VAL A 436 12.65 5.68 -6.11
C VAL A 436 11.38 5.51 -6.95
N PHE A 437 11.17 4.29 -7.47
CA PHE A 437 10.02 3.88 -8.26
C PHE A 437 9.61 2.45 -7.88
N VAL A 438 8.52 1.92 -8.45
CA VAL A 438 8.13 0.52 -8.23
C VAL A 438 8.43 -0.32 -9.47
N PRO A 439 9.28 -1.37 -9.35
CA PRO A 439 9.48 -2.34 -10.42
C PRO A 439 8.21 -3.09 -10.79
N GLY A 440 8.05 -3.40 -12.07
CA GLY A 440 6.85 -4.07 -12.57
C GLY A 440 6.63 -5.47 -12.05
N SER A 441 7.69 -6.19 -11.71
CA SER A 441 7.60 -7.52 -11.09
C SER A 441 6.82 -7.55 -9.77
N VAL A 442 6.70 -6.41 -9.08
CA VAL A 442 5.84 -6.26 -7.89
C VAL A 442 4.35 -6.48 -8.23
N TYR A 443 3.97 -6.19 -9.47
CA TYR A 443 2.58 -6.30 -9.96
C TYR A 443 2.34 -7.55 -10.80
N GLY A 444 3.29 -8.48 -10.80
CA GLY A 444 3.17 -9.76 -11.53
C GLY A 444 3.67 -9.72 -12.97
N SER A 445 4.15 -8.57 -13.49
CA SER A 445 4.72 -8.49 -14.84
C SER A 445 6.14 -9.02 -14.90
N ASP A 446 6.63 -9.23 -16.13
CA ASP A 446 8.04 -9.52 -16.38
C ASP A 446 8.94 -8.35 -16.00
N SER A 447 10.26 -8.58 -15.92
CA SER A 447 11.27 -7.53 -15.73
C SER A 447 11.22 -6.47 -16.84
N GLY A 448 11.72 -5.27 -16.53
CA GLY A 448 11.77 -4.16 -17.48
C GLY A 448 10.48 -3.33 -17.55
N PHE A 449 9.50 -3.60 -16.70
CA PHE A 449 8.39 -2.68 -16.47
C PHE A 449 8.63 -1.84 -15.23
N VAL A 450 8.17 -0.59 -15.27
CA VAL A 450 8.27 0.34 -14.15
C VAL A 450 6.96 1.12 -13.96
N ARG A 451 6.58 1.36 -12.72
CA ARG A 451 5.47 2.26 -12.38
C ARG A 451 5.99 3.51 -11.71
N PHE A 452 5.67 4.65 -12.30
CA PHE A 452 5.86 5.97 -11.69
C PHE A 452 4.56 6.52 -11.12
N THR A 453 4.58 6.98 -9.87
CA THR A 453 3.47 7.71 -9.24
C THR A 453 3.77 9.20 -9.31
N PHE A 454 3.22 9.91 -10.28
CA PHE A 454 3.44 11.35 -10.44
C PHE A 454 2.75 12.18 -9.37
N ALA A 455 1.69 11.66 -8.76
CA ALA A 455 0.96 12.35 -7.70
C ALA A 455 1.77 12.56 -6.42
N ARG A 456 2.81 11.75 -6.16
CA ARG A 456 3.57 11.79 -4.91
C ARG A 456 4.76 12.74 -4.96
N ALA A 457 5.47 12.80 -6.07
CA ALA A 457 6.60 13.70 -6.24
C ALA A 457 6.14 15.17 -6.24
N ARG A 458 6.94 16.08 -5.68
CA ARG A 458 6.68 17.51 -5.82
C ARG A 458 6.83 17.89 -7.30
N THR A 459 6.07 18.88 -7.75
CA THR A 459 6.06 19.30 -9.16
C THR A 459 7.45 19.68 -9.66
N GLU A 460 8.19 20.45 -8.88
CA GLU A 460 9.55 20.91 -9.19
C GLU A 460 10.59 19.78 -9.25
N ASP A 461 10.32 18.65 -8.59
CA ASP A 461 11.25 17.51 -8.53
C ASP A 461 11.06 16.54 -9.69
N ILE A 462 9.93 16.57 -10.40
CA ILE A 462 9.64 15.60 -11.47
C ILE A 462 10.72 15.58 -12.56
N PRO A 463 11.15 16.72 -13.16
CA PRO A 463 12.16 16.69 -14.19
C PRO A 463 13.52 16.16 -13.71
N SER A 464 13.96 16.59 -12.53
CA SER A 464 15.24 16.16 -11.95
C SER A 464 15.21 14.68 -11.55
N GLY A 465 14.06 14.20 -11.04
CA GLY A 465 13.86 12.79 -10.70
C GLY A 465 13.96 11.87 -11.92
N ILE A 466 13.37 12.29 -13.05
CA ILE A 466 13.44 11.51 -14.29
C ILE A 466 14.84 11.58 -14.91
N ALA A 467 15.56 12.71 -14.81
CA ALA A 467 16.96 12.77 -15.23
C ALA A 467 17.83 11.79 -14.44
N ARG A 468 17.67 11.73 -13.10
CA ARG A 468 18.37 10.76 -12.23
C ARG A 468 18.00 9.31 -12.55
N PHE A 469 16.72 9.05 -12.84
CA PHE A 469 16.28 7.72 -13.28
C PHE A 469 16.93 7.32 -14.61
N ALA A 470 17.01 8.24 -15.58
CA ALA A 470 17.65 8.00 -16.86
C ALA A 470 19.16 7.70 -16.73
N GLU A 471 19.85 8.39 -15.82
CA GLU A 471 21.25 8.07 -15.46
C GLU A 471 21.37 6.69 -14.83
N ALA A 472 20.44 6.32 -13.93
CA ALA A 472 20.42 4.98 -13.32
C ALA A 472 20.23 3.89 -14.37
N LEU A 473 19.34 4.13 -15.33
CA LEU A 473 19.07 3.21 -16.45
C LEU A 473 20.32 2.99 -17.28
N ARG A 474 20.98 4.06 -17.74
CA ARG A 474 22.23 3.99 -18.54
C ARG A 474 23.33 3.24 -17.79
N ALA A 475 23.54 3.58 -16.49
CA ALA A 475 24.56 2.90 -15.69
C ALA A 475 24.28 1.40 -15.46
N THR A 476 23.01 0.97 -15.56
CA THR A 476 22.62 -0.44 -15.41
C THR A 476 22.74 -1.20 -16.73
N THR A 477 22.66 -0.52 -17.87
CA THR A 477 22.81 -1.13 -19.21
C THR A 477 24.26 -1.26 -19.64
N ASP A 478 25.14 -0.36 -19.20
CA ASP A 478 26.56 -0.30 -19.59
C ASP A 478 27.45 -1.23 -18.72
N GLY A 479 26.92 -1.83 -17.64
CA GLY A 479 27.62 -2.73 -16.71
C GLY A 479 27.02 -4.12 -16.68
#